data_e32b753330587ea42c2edff0b9d85a9d
#
_entry.id   e32b753330587ea42c2edff0b9d85a9d
#
_cell.length_a   1.000
_cell.length_b   1.000
_cell.length_c   1.000
_cell.angle_alpha   90.00
_cell.angle_beta   90.00
_cell.angle_gamma   90.00
#
_symmetry.space_group_name_H-M   'P 1'
#
loop_
_entity.id
_entity.type
_entity.pdbx_description
1 polymer ?
#
loop_
_entity_poly.entity_id
_entity_poly.type
_entity_poly.pdbx_seq_one_letter_code
_entity_poly.pdbx_strand_id
1 'polypeptide(L)'
;MKKNLLTLLAVIMSLTATATDDGQNQPFGFCTVSSRTDASSTYAITGGGCYTYPVPEDFTGVVVLKSDGQDMRSVIEDAIKNSANKVIIFDGSNGDFIVSASVGITTSDKTLLGINNARLCTTWFVTDEIKKALNDAGVPKMSTSGGGGKLPNGTSVTEEAEYNTRKIIIEMTGDNSEAYRKSGIFTLNKCQNIIIRNLKLVGPGSIDVGGYDLISCTGAKNCWVDHCEFTDGMDGNFDITKSSDFNTVSWCTFSYTDRSYMHQNTNLIGSSDSEATGYLNTTFAFNWWGTGCLQRMPMARVGKIHMLNNYFSCTTASNCINPRKNSEFLVEGNYFEKGVKKYYGLNGASAVTWKSDNYIAESKVQPSTFGDTVTVPYDYTVAPVADVPTLVRQHAGATLFDNDPTGMMKPFSIADDYSCHSAYNLGGQKVGSHYKGLVIINGRKLLKR
;
A
#
# COMPACT_ATOMS: atom_id res chain seq x y z
N MET A 1 -3.18 73.30 -22.02
CA MET A 1 -2.28 72.29 -21.51
C MET A 1 -3.15 71.28 -20.75
N LYS A 2 -3.55 70.18 -21.39
CA LYS A 2 -4.36 69.12 -20.79
C LYS A 2 -3.40 68.00 -20.36
N LYS A 3 -3.36 67.69 -19.06
CA LYS A 3 -2.60 66.55 -18.50
C LYS A 3 -3.43 65.30 -18.70
N ASN A 4 -2.96 64.37 -19.51
CA ASN A 4 -3.53 63.01 -19.61
C ASN A 4 -3.02 62.18 -18.42
N LEU A 5 -3.97 61.79 -17.59
CA LEU A 5 -3.76 60.83 -16.50
C LEU A 5 -3.97 59.44 -17.07
N LEU A 6 -2.87 58.70 -17.30
CA LEU A 6 -2.92 57.28 -17.67
C LEU A 6 -3.20 56.45 -16.40
N THR A 7 -4.43 55.96 -16.28
CA THR A 7 -4.79 55.02 -15.22
C THR A 7 -4.34 53.61 -15.66
N LEU A 8 -3.30 53.09 -15.04
CA LEU A 8 -2.83 51.73 -15.23
C LEU A 8 -3.77 50.78 -14.45
N LEU A 9 -4.68 50.14 -15.17
CA LEU A 9 -5.55 49.13 -14.60
C LEU A 9 -4.72 47.85 -14.46
N ALA A 10 -4.23 47.53 -13.26
CA ALA A 10 -3.64 46.26 -12.94
C ALA A 10 -4.77 45.21 -12.86
N VAL A 11 -4.93 44.44 -13.92
CA VAL A 11 -5.75 43.23 -13.88
C VAL A 11 -5.01 42.20 -13.03
N ILE A 12 -5.36 42.12 -11.77
CA ILE A 12 -5.02 40.95 -10.93
C ILE A 12 -5.86 39.82 -11.48
N MET A 13 -5.31 39.03 -12.42
CA MET A 13 -5.80 37.68 -12.66
C MET A 13 -5.47 36.89 -11.40
N SER A 14 -6.48 36.73 -10.54
CA SER A 14 -6.50 35.64 -9.61
C SER A 14 -6.57 34.34 -10.45
N LEU A 15 -5.41 33.72 -10.69
CA LEU A 15 -5.40 32.31 -11.02
C LEU A 15 -5.97 31.58 -9.80
N THR A 16 -7.29 31.45 -9.77
CA THR A 16 -7.89 30.28 -9.13
C THR A 16 -7.39 29.13 -9.99
N ALA A 17 -6.31 28.47 -9.54
CA ALA A 17 -6.04 27.14 -9.98
C ALA A 17 -7.27 26.32 -9.58
N THR A 18 -8.24 26.23 -10.47
CA THR A 18 -9.14 25.10 -10.48
C THR A 18 -8.18 23.94 -10.61
N ALA A 19 -8.04 23.17 -9.53
CA ALA A 19 -7.49 21.84 -9.62
C ALA A 19 -8.32 21.16 -10.70
N THR A 20 -7.82 21.17 -11.91
CA THR A 20 -8.37 20.34 -12.96
C THR A 20 -8.17 18.95 -12.45
N ASP A 21 -9.19 18.10 -12.59
CA ASP A 21 -9.25 16.68 -12.24
C ASP A 21 -8.21 15.88 -13.08
N ASP A 22 -7.00 16.38 -13.17
CA ASP A 22 -5.95 16.01 -14.09
C ASP A 22 -5.21 14.79 -13.56
N GLY A 23 -5.82 13.61 -13.73
CA GLY A 23 -5.16 12.34 -13.58
C GLY A 23 -5.35 11.63 -12.24
N GLN A 24 -5.97 12.22 -11.21
CA GLN A 24 -6.21 11.53 -9.94
C GLN A 24 -7.32 10.47 -10.04
N ASN A 25 -8.26 10.64 -10.97
CA ASN A 25 -9.42 9.78 -11.13
C ASN A 25 -9.38 8.89 -12.38
N GLN A 26 -8.25 8.83 -13.07
CA GLN A 26 -8.09 8.00 -14.26
C GLN A 26 -6.90 7.05 -14.11
N PRO A 27 -7.05 5.78 -14.52
CA PRO A 27 -5.93 4.85 -14.54
C PRO A 27 -4.87 5.33 -15.54
N PHE A 28 -3.62 5.25 -15.14
CA PHE A 28 -2.46 5.58 -15.98
C PHE A 28 -1.28 4.66 -15.67
N GLY A 29 -0.18 4.82 -16.38
CA GLY A 29 1.01 4.03 -16.13
C GLY A 29 0.93 2.65 -16.76
N PHE A 30 1.70 1.71 -16.24
CA PHE A 30 1.77 0.38 -16.83
C PHE A 30 0.43 -0.36 -16.90
N CYS A 31 -0.53 -0.09 -16.01
CA CYS A 31 -1.83 -0.75 -16.08
C CYS A 31 -2.63 -0.43 -17.37
N THR A 32 -2.25 0.61 -18.10
CA THR A 32 -2.91 1.05 -19.34
C THR A 32 -2.24 0.59 -20.64
N VAL A 33 -1.26 -0.30 -20.53
CA VAL A 33 -0.54 -0.83 -21.71
C VAL A 33 -0.49 -2.35 -21.70
N SER A 34 -0.20 -2.93 -22.85
CA SER A 34 -0.01 -4.38 -23.04
C SER A 34 1.39 -4.73 -23.57
N SER A 35 2.28 -3.74 -23.69
CA SER A 35 3.68 -3.90 -24.06
C SER A 35 4.58 -3.05 -23.17
N ARG A 36 5.76 -3.55 -22.85
CA ARG A 36 6.76 -2.80 -22.06
C ARG A 36 7.57 -1.78 -22.89
N THR A 37 7.42 -1.79 -24.22
CA THR A 37 8.25 -0.98 -25.14
C THR A 37 7.45 -0.29 -26.23
N ASP A 38 6.29 -0.81 -26.60
CA ASP A 38 5.46 -0.28 -27.69
C ASP A 38 4.33 0.61 -27.13
N ALA A 39 4.48 1.92 -27.32
CA ALA A 39 3.50 2.91 -26.87
C ALA A 39 2.15 2.83 -27.60
N SER A 40 2.08 2.16 -28.77
CA SER A 40 0.81 1.92 -29.47
C SER A 40 -0.01 0.78 -28.87
N SER A 41 0.61 -0.08 -28.06
CA SER A 41 -0.02 -1.22 -27.41
C SER A 41 -0.75 -0.80 -26.13
N THR A 42 -1.86 -0.09 -26.28
CA THR A 42 -2.70 0.35 -25.17
C THR A 42 -3.54 -0.79 -24.61
N TYR A 43 -3.93 -0.66 -23.34
CA TYR A 43 -4.88 -1.54 -22.64
C TYR A 43 -5.93 -0.69 -21.92
N ALA A 44 -7.19 -0.94 -22.19
CA ALA A 44 -8.30 -0.25 -21.54
C ALA A 44 -8.60 -0.96 -20.20
N ILE A 45 -7.95 -0.53 -19.12
CA ILE A 45 -8.29 -1.03 -17.80
C ILE A 45 -9.62 -0.42 -17.36
N THR A 46 -10.59 -1.28 -17.05
CA THR A 46 -11.96 -0.91 -16.69
C THR A 46 -12.40 -1.50 -15.35
N GLY A 47 -11.62 -2.47 -14.83
CA GLY A 47 -12.06 -3.26 -13.69
C GLY A 47 -13.41 -3.92 -13.96
N GLY A 48 -14.35 -3.73 -13.09
CA GLY A 48 -15.73 -4.14 -13.27
C GLY A 48 -16.59 -3.22 -14.15
N GLY A 49 -16.01 -2.21 -14.79
CA GLY A 49 -16.71 -1.26 -15.65
C GLY A 49 -17.05 0.09 -14.97
N CYS A 50 -16.89 0.18 -13.64
CA CYS A 50 -16.99 1.43 -12.90
C CYS A 50 -15.99 1.42 -11.75
N TYR A 51 -15.33 2.55 -11.49
CA TYR A 51 -14.35 2.72 -10.42
C TYR A 51 -14.50 4.07 -9.69
N THR A 52 -15.63 4.72 -9.88
CA THR A 52 -16.01 5.98 -9.20
C THR A 52 -17.19 5.76 -8.27
N TYR A 53 -17.39 6.69 -7.33
CA TYR A 53 -18.56 6.70 -6.46
C TYR A 53 -19.12 8.13 -6.40
N PRO A 54 -20.48 8.31 -6.47
CA PRO A 54 -21.48 7.26 -6.60
C PRO A 54 -21.37 6.52 -7.94
N VAL A 55 -21.73 5.23 -7.92
CA VAL A 55 -21.87 4.43 -9.15
C VAL A 55 -23.08 4.94 -9.94
N PRO A 56 -23.02 5.06 -11.28
CA PRO A 56 -24.17 5.46 -12.08
C PRO A 56 -25.42 4.60 -11.81
N GLU A 57 -26.60 5.22 -11.76
CA GLU A 57 -27.85 4.54 -11.39
C GLU A 57 -28.25 3.40 -12.32
N ASP A 58 -27.89 3.50 -13.59
CA ASP A 58 -28.14 2.49 -14.62
C ASP A 58 -27.07 1.39 -14.67
N PHE A 59 -26.00 1.48 -13.87
CA PHE A 59 -24.95 0.49 -13.84
C PHE A 59 -25.41 -0.77 -13.08
N THR A 60 -25.26 -1.92 -13.72
CA THR A 60 -25.63 -3.23 -13.13
C THR A 60 -24.41 -4.00 -12.62
N GLY A 61 -24.64 -4.92 -11.69
CA GLY A 61 -23.58 -5.75 -11.14
C GLY A 61 -22.83 -5.11 -9.98
N VAL A 62 -23.49 -4.25 -9.21
CA VAL A 62 -22.97 -3.69 -7.95
C VAL A 62 -23.45 -4.54 -6.78
N VAL A 63 -22.52 -4.84 -5.88
CA VAL A 63 -22.84 -5.38 -4.55
C VAL A 63 -22.21 -4.50 -3.48
N VAL A 64 -22.98 -4.14 -2.47
CA VAL A 64 -22.51 -3.37 -1.31
C VAL A 64 -22.36 -4.31 -0.13
N LEU A 65 -21.17 -4.40 0.40
CA LEU A 65 -20.85 -5.16 1.60
C LEU A 65 -20.80 -4.22 2.81
N LYS A 66 -21.37 -4.65 3.92
CA LYS A 66 -21.26 -4.01 5.23
C LYS A 66 -20.76 -5.01 6.25
N SER A 67 -19.90 -4.57 7.14
CA SER A 67 -19.43 -5.41 8.22
C SER A 67 -20.56 -5.79 9.17
N ASP A 68 -20.57 -7.04 9.59
CA ASP A 68 -21.43 -7.56 10.68
C ASP A 68 -20.64 -7.75 11.99
N GLY A 69 -19.36 -7.37 11.99
CA GLY A 69 -18.45 -7.49 13.13
C GLY A 69 -17.89 -8.91 13.32
N GLN A 70 -18.15 -9.83 12.37
CA GLN A 70 -17.59 -11.17 12.35
C GLN A 70 -16.53 -11.31 11.26
N ASP A 71 -15.99 -12.52 11.07
CA ASP A 71 -15.09 -12.82 9.96
C ASP A 71 -15.83 -12.74 8.62
N MET A 72 -15.50 -11.72 7.83
CA MET A 72 -16.11 -11.44 6.54
C MET A 72 -15.41 -12.15 5.38
N ARG A 73 -14.35 -12.92 5.64
CA ARG A 73 -13.52 -13.51 4.58
C ARG A 73 -14.34 -14.25 3.51
N SER A 74 -15.19 -15.18 3.93
CA SER A 74 -15.99 -15.97 2.99
C SER A 74 -17.00 -15.12 2.22
N VAL A 75 -17.65 -14.18 2.89
CA VAL A 75 -18.62 -13.26 2.28
C VAL A 75 -17.98 -12.41 1.19
N ILE A 76 -16.77 -11.88 1.46
CA ILE A 76 -16.01 -11.08 0.49
C ILE A 76 -15.56 -11.97 -0.67
N GLU A 77 -15.06 -13.15 -0.39
CA GLU A 77 -14.58 -14.10 -1.40
C GLU A 77 -15.71 -14.55 -2.34
N ASP A 78 -16.89 -14.86 -1.79
CA ASP A 78 -18.08 -15.23 -2.57
C ASP A 78 -18.60 -14.05 -3.41
N ALA A 79 -18.60 -12.84 -2.86
CA ALA A 79 -18.98 -11.65 -3.62
C ALA A 79 -18.05 -11.42 -4.82
N ILE A 80 -16.74 -11.62 -4.66
CA ILE A 80 -15.75 -11.47 -5.75
C ILE A 80 -15.88 -12.59 -6.78
N LYS A 81 -16.08 -13.85 -6.35
CA LYS A 81 -16.23 -15.01 -7.24
C LYS A 81 -17.50 -14.98 -8.06
N ASN A 82 -18.55 -14.33 -7.57
CA ASN A 82 -19.81 -14.22 -8.31
C ASN A 82 -19.60 -13.39 -9.59
N SER A 83 -19.80 -14.00 -10.76
CA SER A 83 -19.59 -13.37 -12.05
C SER A 83 -20.57 -12.20 -12.35
N ALA A 84 -21.72 -12.20 -11.69
CA ALA A 84 -22.70 -11.11 -11.79
C ALA A 84 -22.22 -9.83 -11.06
N ASN A 85 -21.42 -9.97 -10.01
CA ASN A 85 -20.88 -8.83 -9.29
C ASN A 85 -19.66 -8.28 -10.03
N LYS A 86 -19.76 -7.09 -10.54
CA LYS A 86 -18.71 -6.37 -11.26
C LYS A 86 -17.96 -5.40 -10.34
N VAL A 87 -18.72 -4.66 -9.54
CA VAL A 87 -18.23 -3.68 -8.56
C VAL A 87 -18.62 -4.14 -7.17
N ILE A 88 -17.63 -4.36 -6.33
CA ILE A 88 -17.79 -4.73 -4.91
C ILE A 88 -17.47 -3.49 -4.08
N ILE A 89 -18.48 -2.91 -3.45
CA ILE A 89 -18.36 -1.74 -2.59
C ILE A 89 -18.25 -2.19 -1.15
N PHE A 90 -17.21 -1.76 -0.47
CA PHE A 90 -17.02 -1.93 0.97
C PHE A 90 -17.51 -0.66 1.66
N ASP A 91 -18.63 -0.74 2.36
CA ASP A 91 -19.20 0.39 3.11
C ASP A 91 -18.78 0.30 4.58
N GLY A 92 -17.85 1.16 4.98
CA GLY A 92 -17.28 1.21 6.33
C GLY A 92 -18.23 1.79 7.40
N SER A 93 -19.46 2.18 7.05
CA SER A 93 -20.40 2.78 8.00
C SER A 93 -20.74 1.90 9.20
N ASN A 94 -20.63 0.57 9.08
CA ASN A 94 -20.87 -0.41 10.14
C ASN A 94 -19.61 -0.83 10.91
N GLY A 95 -18.45 -0.27 10.58
CA GLY A 95 -17.16 -0.62 11.18
C GLY A 95 -16.28 -1.48 10.28
N ASP A 96 -15.26 -2.08 10.88
CA ASP A 96 -14.20 -2.76 10.15
C ASP A 96 -14.63 -4.11 9.59
N PHE A 97 -14.14 -4.44 8.40
CA PHE A 97 -14.22 -5.77 7.81
C PHE A 97 -13.09 -6.64 8.36
N ILE A 98 -13.41 -7.57 9.22
CA ILE A 98 -12.43 -8.50 9.79
C ILE A 98 -12.25 -9.67 8.82
N VAL A 99 -11.00 -10.04 8.51
CA VAL A 99 -10.68 -11.19 7.67
C VAL A 99 -9.68 -12.12 8.36
N SER A 100 -10.04 -13.39 8.49
CA SER A 100 -9.20 -14.40 9.17
C SER A 100 -7.98 -14.83 8.36
N ALA A 101 -8.05 -14.68 7.05
CA ALA A 101 -6.93 -14.94 6.14
C ALA A 101 -7.14 -14.18 4.83
N SER A 102 -6.08 -14.05 4.05
CA SER A 102 -6.12 -13.37 2.76
C SER A 102 -7.23 -13.90 1.85
N VAL A 103 -7.99 -12.99 1.27
CA VAL A 103 -9.06 -13.26 0.29
C VAL A 103 -8.43 -13.47 -1.08
N GLY A 104 -8.71 -14.62 -1.68
CA GLY A 104 -8.20 -14.96 -3.02
C GLY A 104 -9.01 -14.29 -4.14
N ILE A 105 -8.35 -13.49 -4.98
CA ILE A 105 -8.93 -12.90 -6.19
C ILE A 105 -8.37 -13.66 -7.40
N THR A 106 -9.18 -14.55 -7.96
CA THR A 106 -8.84 -15.35 -9.14
C THR A 106 -9.73 -15.03 -10.34
N THR A 107 -10.72 -14.16 -10.14
CA THR A 107 -11.67 -13.72 -11.16
C THR A 107 -11.23 -12.36 -11.69
N SER A 108 -11.15 -12.23 -13.01
CA SER A 108 -10.82 -10.97 -13.70
C SER A 108 -12.02 -10.02 -13.78
N ASP A 109 -11.76 -8.79 -14.22
CA ASP A 109 -12.77 -7.75 -14.49
C ASP A 109 -13.57 -7.39 -13.23
N LYS A 110 -12.87 -6.98 -12.17
CA LYS A 110 -13.46 -6.59 -10.89
C LYS A 110 -12.96 -5.23 -10.44
N THR A 111 -13.88 -4.47 -9.84
CA THR A 111 -13.56 -3.28 -9.05
C THR A 111 -13.91 -3.53 -7.58
N LEU A 112 -12.97 -3.26 -6.70
CA LEU A 112 -13.12 -3.26 -5.25
C LEU A 112 -13.00 -1.80 -4.78
N LEU A 113 -14.05 -1.25 -4.21
CA LEU A 113 -14.16 0.18 -3.92
C LEU A 113 -14.55 0.42 -2.47
N GLY A 114 -13.78 1.22 -1.74
CA GLY A 114 -14.10 1.62 -0.36
C GLY A 114 -14.89 2.92 -0.31
N ILE A 115 -15.89 2.98 0.55
CA ILE A 115 -16.64 4.20 0.91
C ILE A 115 -16.79 4.29 2.42
N ASN A 116 -17.07 5.46 2.94
CA ASN A 116 -17.31 5.67 4.37
C ASN A 116 -16.18 5.14 5.24
N ASN A 117 -14.93 5.44 4.85
CA ASN A 117 -13.74 5.04 5.59
C ASN A 117 -13.59 3.50 5.73
N ALA A 118 -13.89 2.75 4.68
CA ALA A 118 -13.84 1.29 4.66
C ALA A 118 -12.45 0.76 5.02
N ARG A 119 -12.38 -0.07 6.09
CA ARG A 119 -11.15 -0.65 6.60
C ARG A 119 -11.27 -2.17 6.71
N LEU A 120 -10.30 -2.87 6.12
CA LEU A 120 -10.17 -4.32 6.22
C LEU A 120 -9.01 -4.65 7.15
N CYS A 121 -9.24 -5.50 8.13
CA CYS A 121 -8.28 -5.84 9.17
C CYS A 121 -8.12 -7.34 9.35
N THR A 122 -6.96 -7.77 9.82
CA THR A 122 -6.74 -9.14 10.28
C THR A 122 -7.39 -9.41 11.64
N THR A 123 -7.53 -10.69 12.02
CA THR A 123 -8.20 -11.12 13.26
C THR A 123 -7.36 -10.96 14.51
N TRP A 124 -6.05 -10.78 14.38
CA TRP A 124 -5.11 -10.69 15.50
C TRP A 124 -4.07 -9.61 15.25
N PHE A 125 -3.41 -9.19 16.31
CA PHE A 125 -2.39 -8.14 16.26
C PHE A 125 -1.22 -8.45 17.18
N VAL A 126 -0.02 -8.01 16.79
CA VAL A 126 1.18 -8.09 17.61
C VAL A 126 1.01 -7.18 18.84
N THR A 127 1.11 -7.77 20.03
CA THR A 127 1.05 -7.07 21.32
C THR A 127 2.44 -6.93 21.93
N ASP A 128 2.55 -6.14 22.99
CA ASP A 128 3.81 -6.01 23.73
C ASP A 128 4.24 -7.33 24.38
N GLU A 129 3.29 -8.16 24.78
CA GLU A 129 3.55 -9.52 25.31
C GLU A 129 4.13 -10.41 24.22
N ILE A 130 3.60 -10.36 23.00
CA ILE A 130 4.16 -11.11 21.83
C ILE A 130 5.57 -10.63 21.55
N LYS A 131 5.82 -9.32 21.49
CA LYS A 131 7.16 -8.76 21.29
C LYS A 131 8.13 -9.21 22.38
N LYS A 132 7.67 -9.20 23.62
CA LYS A 132 8.48 -9.69 24.75
C LYS A 132 8.84 -11.16 24.58
N ALA A 133 7.87 -12.01 24.25
CA ALA A 133 8.10 -13.44 24.04
C ALA A 133 9.09 -13.72 22.88
N LEU A 134 8.98 -12.96 21.79
CA LEU A 134 9.93 -13.01 20.66
C LEU A 134 11.35 -12.59 21.09
N ASN A 135 11.47 -11.54 21.90
CA ASN A 135 12.77 -11.11 22.46
C ASN A 135 13.38 -12.17 23.38
N ASP A 136 12.59 -12.72 24.31
CA ASP A 136 13.03 -13.74 25.25
C ASP A 136 13.51 -15.01 24.52
N ALA A 137 12.89 -15.35 23.39
CA ALA A 137 13.29 -16.44 22.52
C ALA A 137 14.48 -16.09 21.59
N GLY A 138 14.99 -14.86 21.62
CA GLY A 138 16.13 -14.43 20.80
C GLY A 138 15.84 -14.28 19.31
N VAL A 139 14.57 -14.31 18.88
CA VAL A 139 14.14 -14.26 17.47
C VAL A 139 14.71 -13.05 16.73
N PRO A 140 14.73 -11.80 17.27
CA PRO A 140 15.27 -10.66 16.52
C PRO A 140 16.73 -10.79 16.12
N LYS A 141 17.56 -11.43 16.95
CA LYS A 141 18.96 -11.65 16.64
C LYS A 141 19.13 -12.68 15.55
N MET A 142 18.28 -13.69 15.50
CA MET A 142 18.26 -14.71 14.45
C MET A 142 17.81 -14.11 13.12
N SER A 143 16.74 -13.34 13.13
CA SER A 143 16.17 -12.71 11.94
C SER A 143 17.12 -11.68 11.30
N THR A 144 17.82 -10.88 12.09
CA THR A 144 18.76 -9.86 11.59
C THR A 144 20.10 -10.44 11.11
N SER A 145 20.51 -11.60 11.63
CA SER A 145 21.70 -12.30 11.16
C SER A 145 21.49 -13.03 9.82
N GLY A 146 20.34 -12.91 9.19
CA GLY A 146 19.76 -13.50 7.98
C GLY A 146 20.64 -13.70 6.75
N GLY A 147 21.85 -13.99 6.93
CA GLY A 147 22.86 -14.26 5.95
C GLY A 147 23.30 -15.72 5.88
N GLY A 148 22.40 -16.68 6.00
CA GLY A 148 22.69 -18.05 5.58
C GLY A 148 23.54 -18.90 6.53
N GLY A 149 23.59 -18.56 7.80
CA GLY A 149 24.15 -19.46 8.82
C GLY A 149 23.32 -20.73 8.98
N LYS A 150 23.97 -21.87 9.22
CA LYS A 150 23.27 -23.10 9.61
C LYS A 150 23.50 -23.38 11.10
N LEU A 151 22.46 -23.87 11.76
CA LEU A 151 22.52 -24.40 13.10
C LEU A 151 23.22 -25.79 13.10
N PRO A 152 23.68 -26.29 14.26
CA PRO A 152 24.33 -27.60 14.36
C PRO A 152 23.49 -28.77 13.85
N ASN A 153 22.15 -28.64 13.86
CA ASN A 153 21.21 -29.61 13.32
C ASN A 153 20.99 -29.53 11.80
N GLY A 154 21.68 -28.60 11.10
CA GLY A 154 21.60 -28.41 9.67
C GLY A 154 20.50 -27.44 9.20
N THR A 155 19.59 -26.99 10.09
CA THR A 155 18.55 -26.00 9.82
C THR A 155 19.18 -24.60 9.62
N SER A 156 18.64 -23.76 8.74
CA SER A 156 19.09 -22.38 8.64
C SER A 156 18.64 -21.56 9.84
N VAL A 157 19.43 -20.53 10.18
CA VAL A 157 19.08 -19.61 11.28
C VAL A 157 17.76 -18.88 11.01
N THR A 158 17.49 -18.58 9.72
CA THR A 158 16.21 -17.96 9.31
C THR A 158 15.03 -18.91 9.53
N GLU A 159 15.13 -20.18 9.12
CA GLU A 159 14.08 -21.18 9.34
C GLU A 159 13.79 -21.40 10.84
N GLU A 160 14.82 -21.36 11.67
CA GLU A 160 14.63 -21.47 13.13
C GLU A 160 13.94 -20.23 13.70
N ALA A 161 14.29 -19.03 13.25
CA ALA A 161 13.62 -17.79 13.65
C ALA A 161 12.12 -17.81 13.26
N GLU A 162 11.82 -18.22 12.04
CA GLU A 162 10.43 -18.37 11.58
C GLU A 162 9.68 -19.42 12.39
N TYR A 163 10.30 -20.56 12.67
CA TYR A 163 9.69 -21.62 13.49
C TYR A 163 9.35 -21.13 14.89
N ASN A 164 10.30 -20.48 15.58
CA ASN A 164 10.11 -19.95 16.93
C ASN A 164 9.03 -18.85 16.94
N THR A 165 9.01 -17.99 15.94
CA THR A 165 7.99 -16.93 15.80
C THR A 165 6.60 -17.56 15.65
N ARG A 166 6.44 -18.54 14.77
CA ARG A 166 5.17 -19.24 14.57
C ARG A 166 4.68 -19.91 15.84
N LYS A 167 5.56 -20.61 16.56
CA LYS A 167 5.24 -21.27 17.82
C LYS A 167 4.70 -20.24 18.85
N ILE A 168 5.38 -19.13 19.03
CA ILE A 168 4.98 -18.06 19.95
C ILE A 168 3.62 -17.48 19.56
N ILE A 169 3.38 -17.19 18.28
CA ILE A 169 2.11 -16.65 17.82
C ILE A 169 0.97 -17.63 18.10
N ILE A 170 1.14 -18.92 17.77
CA ILE A 170 0.13 -19.95 18.04
C ILE A 170 -0.18 -20.04 19.54
N GLU A 171 0.83 -20.07 20.38
CA GLU A 171 0.67 -20.17 21.83
C GLU A 171 -0.05 -18.95 22.41
N MET A 172 0.22 -17.75 21.91
CA MET A 172 -0.30 -16.50 22.46
C MET A 172 -1.64 -16.06 21.88
N THR A 173 -1.93 -16.42 20.64
CA THR A 173 -3.23 -16.10 19.99
C THR A 173 -4.25 -17.20 20.13
N GLY A 174 -3.83 -18.43 20.48
CA GLY A 174 -4.69 -19.60 20.51
C GLY A 174 -5.08 -20.14 19.13
N ASP A 175 -4.52 -19.57 18.07
CA ASP A 175 -4.79 -20.00 16.70
C ASP A 175 -3.88 -21.17 16.30
N ASN A 176 -4.43 -22.39 16.35
CA ASN A 176 -3.74 -23.60 15.93
C ASN A 176 -3.77 -23.84 14.41
N SER A 177 -4.54 -23.02 13.67
CA SER A 177 -4.57 -23.09 12.22
C SER A 177 -3.32 -22.41 11.64
N GLU A 178 -2.98 -22.71 10.39
CA GLU A 178 -1.98 -21.90 9.68
C GLU A 178 -2.53 -20.56 9.20
N ALA A 179 -3.74 -20.17 9.60
CA ALA A 179 -4.39 -18.94 9.19
C ALA A 179 -3.60 -17.69 9.60
N TYR A 180 -2.92 -17.71 10.75
CA TYR A 180 -2.04 -16.62 11.17
C TYR A 180 -0.96 -16.30 10.14
N ARG A 181 -0.40 -17.29 9.42
CA ARG A 181 0.58 -17.08 8.34
C ARG A 181 -0.05 -16.42 7.11
N LYS A 182 -1.35 -16.56 6.94
CA LYS A 182 -2.10 -16.01 5.81
C LYS A 182 -2.75 -14.67 6.17
N SER A 183 -2.25 -14.01 7.22
CA SER A 183 -2.74 -12.72 7.70
C SER A 183 -2.39 -11.56 6.75
N GLY A 184 -2.86 -11.67 5.51
CA GLY A 184 -2.94 -10.63 4.50
C GLY A 184 -4.41 -10.27 4.24
N ILE A 185 -4.64 -9.35 3.31
CA ILE A 185 -6.00 -8.93 2.97
C ILE A 185 -6.42 -9.48 1.60
N PHE A 186 -5.62 -9.28 0.55
CA PHE A 186 -5.94 -9.75 -0.79
C PHE A 186 -4.76 -10.50 -1.43
N THR A 187 -5.05 -11.60 -2.10
CA THR A 187 -4.09 -12.28 -2.99
C THR A 187 -4.66 -12.31 -4.40
N LEU A 188 -4.09 -11.50 -5.29
CA LEU A 188 -4.42 -11.46 -6.71
C LEU A 188 -3.65 -12.57 -7.42
N ASN A 189 -4.33 -13.64 -7.82
CA ASN A 189 -3.67 -14.80 -8.39
C ASN A 189 -4.14 -15.09 -9.81
N LYS A 190 -3.25 -14.87 -10.79
CA LYS A 190 -3.50 -15.11 -12.21
C LYS A 190 -4.78 -14.46 -12.76
N CYS A 191 -5.15 -13.30 -12.20
CA CYS A 191 -6.28 -12.50 -12.65
C CYS A 191 -5.78 -11.28 -13.45
N GLN A 192 -6.70 -10.61 -14.10
CA GLN A 192 -6.43 -9.44 -14.94
C GLN A 192 -7.55 -8.41 -14.84
N ASN A 193 -7.23 -7.14 -15.12
CA ASN A 193 -8.20 -6.05 -15.11
C ASN A 193 -8.87 -5.90 -13.75
N ILE A 194 -8.05 -5.70 -12.72
CA ILE A 194 -8.51 -5.51 -11.35
C ILE A 194 -8.24 -4.06 -10.93
N ILE A 195 -9.26 -3.42 -10.37
CA ILE A 195 -9.15 -2.10 -9.76
C ILE A 195 -9.46 -2.22 -8.26
N ILE A 196 -8.55 -1.74 -7.41
CA ILE A 196 -8.74 -1.65 -5.97
C ILE A 196 -8.53 -0.19 -5.57
N ARG A 197 -9.57 0.47 -5.05
CA ARG A 197 -9.53 1.90 -4.73
C ARG A 197 -10.12 2.23 -3.37
N ASN A 198 -9.51 3.21 -2.72
CA ASN A 198 -10.03 3.89 -1.54
C ASN A 198 -10.30 2.97 -0.35
N LEU A 199 -9.41 2.00 -0.12
CA LEU A 199 -9.49 1.03 0.98
C LEU A 199 -8.36 1.23 1.97
N LYS A 200 -8.65 1.05 3.26
CA LYS A 200 -7.65 0.95 4.33
C LYS A 200 -7.40 -0.53 4.64
N LEU A 201 -6.14 -0.95 4.51
CA LEU A 201 -5.71 -2.33 4.71
C LEU A 201 -4.78 -2.38 5.91
N VAL A 202 -5.18 -3.09 6.95
CA VAL A 202 -4.47 -3.13 8.23
C VAL A 202 -4.10 -4.55 8.62
N GLY A 203 -2.80 -4.79 8.71
CA GLY A 203 -2.24 -6.08 9.10
C GLY A 203 -2.03 -6.22 10.61
N PRO A 204 -1.52 -7.37 11.02
CA PRO A 204 -1.33 -7.69 12.43
C PRO A 204 -0.14 -6.97 13.07
N GLY A 205 0.72 -6.39 12.28
CA GLY A 205 2.05 -5.93 12.66
C GLY A 205 3.11 -6.78 12.00
N SER A 206 4.21 -6.15 11.59
CA SER A 206 5.29 -6.82 10.89
C SER A 206 6.11 -7.69 11.84
N ILE A 207 6.15 -8.98 11.55
CA ILE A 207 7.00 -9.99 12.16
C ILE A 207 7.44 -10.98 11.10
N ASP A 208 8.69 -11.37 11.10
CA ASP A 208 9.24 -12.26 10.08
C ASP A 208 8.83 -13.72 10.30
N VAL A 209 7.75 -14.14 9.65
CA VAL A 209 7.20 -15.50 9.73
C VAL A 209 7.05 -16.18 8.37
N GLY A 210 7.54 -15.55 7.28
CA GLY A 210 7.32 -16.03 5.92
C GLY A 210 5.82 -16.09 5.58
N GLY A 211 5.10 -15.02 5.92
CA GLY A 211 3.65 -14.95 5.79
C GLY A 211 3.17 -14.23 4.53
N TYR A 212 1.99 -13.63 4.61
CA TYR A 212 1.36 -12.92 3.50
C TYR A 212 1.46 -11.40 3.70
N ASP A 213 1.56 -10.69 2.59
CA ASP A 213 1.45 -9.24 2.53
C ASP A 213 -0.02 -8.79 2.62
N LEU A 214 -0.25 -7.50 2.84
CA LEU A 214 -1.62 -6.96 2.78
C LEU A 214 -2.22 -7.15 1.38
N ILE A 215 -1.44 -6.89 0.32
CA ILE A 215 -1.75 -7.33 -1.03
C ILE A 215 -0.56 -8.09 -1.62
N SER A 216 -0.81 -9.29 -2.13
CA SER A 216 0.17 -10.06 -2.90
C SER A 216 -0.35 -10.28 -4.32
N CYS A 217 0.35 -9.77 -5.34
CA CYS A 217 0.10 -10.05 -6.75
C CYS A 217 0.97 -11.22 -7.21
N THR A 218 0.34 -12.29 -7.66
CA THR A 218 0.99 -13.52 -8.14
C THR A 218 0.49 -13.86 -9.54
N GLY A 219 1.22 -13.47 -10.57
CA GLY A 219 0.80 -13.64 -11.97
C GLY A 219 -0.39 -12.75 -12.38
N ALA A 220 -0.68 -11.69 -11.62
CA ALA A 220 -1.77 -10.75 -11.90
C ALA A 220 -1.32 -9.70 -12.92
N LYS A 221 -2.22 -9.29 -13.83
CA LYS A 221 -1.91 -8.36 -14.91
C LYS A 221 -2.89 -7.21 -15.00
N ASN A 222 -2.40 -6.05 -15.44
CA ASN A 222 -3.21 -4.84 -15.63
C ASN A 222 -4.08 -4.58 -14.39
N CYS A 223 -3.42 -4.47 -13.24
CA CYS A 223 -4.07 -4.11 -11.98
C CYS A 223 -3.75 -2.66 -11.62
N TRP A 224 -4.75 -1.94 -11.18
CA TRP A 224 -4.64 -0.59 -10.67
C TRP A 224 -5.05 -0.55 -9.21
N VAL A 225 -4.07 -0.30 -8.32
CA VAL A 225 -4.31 -0.10 -6.89
C VAL A 225 -4.08 1.36 -6.59
N ASP A 226 -5.14 2.04 -6.15
CA ASP A 226 -5.17 3.48 -6.14
C ASP A 226 -5.85 4.03 -4.88
N HIS A 227 -5.32 5.12 -4.33
CA HIS A 227 -5.83 5.76 -3.12
C HIS A 227 -6.11 4.76 -1.99
N CYS A 228 -5.17 3.86 -1.71
CA CYS A 228 -5.28 2.90 -0.61
C CYS A 228 -4.29 3.21 0.51
N GLU A 229 -4.65 2.87 1.75
CA GLU A 229 -3.76 2.93 2.91
C GLU A 229 -3.30 1.53 3.29
N PHE A 230 -2.00 1.36 3.45
CA PHE A 230 -1.37 0.10 3.85
C PHE A 230 -0.66 0.30 5.18
N THR A 231 -1.09 -0.43 6.21
CA THR A 231 -0.53 -0.30 7.54
C THR A 231 -0.24 -1.67 8.15
N ASP A 232 0.97 -1.86 8.66
CA ASP A 232 1.35 -3.01 9.48
C ASP A 232 1.20 -4.39 8.81
N GLY A 233 1.54 -4.51 7.54
CA GLY A 233 1.58 -5.81 6.87
C GLY A 233 2.52 -6.79 7.58
N MET A 234 2.13 -8.06 7.66
CA MET A 234 2.85 -9.07 8.43
C MET A 234 4.22 -9.40 7.83
N ASP A 235 4.27 -9.75 6.55
CA ASP A 235 5.50 -9.94 5.76
C ASP A 235 5.87 -8.65 5.03
N GLY A 236 4.93 -8.07 4.29
CA GLY A 236 5.06 -6.81 3.59
C GLY A 236 3.72 -6.11 3.42
N ASN A 237 3.76 -4.92 2.84
CA ASN A 237 2.52 -4.19 2.57
C ASN A 237 1.96 -4.55 1.19
N PHE A 238 2.79 -4.57 0.15
CA PHE A 238 2.31 -4.87 -1.19
C PHE A 238 3.42 -5.45 -2.08
N ASP A 239 3.30 -6.71 -2.45
CA ASP A 239 4.27 -7.43 -3.26
C ASP A 239 3.72 -7.80 -4.63
N ILE A 240 4.59 -7.76 -5.65
CA ILE A 240 4.29 -8.10 -7.05
C ILE A 240 5.31 -9.13 -7.53
N THR A 241 4.85 -10.36 -7.80
CA THR A 241 5.75 -11.51 -8.04
C THR A 241 5.23 -12.44 -9.13
N LYS A 242 6.03 -13.46 -9.46
CA LYS A 242 5.66 -14.60 -10.32
C LYS A 242 5.04 -14.19 -11.65
N SER A 243 5.77 -13.37 -12.42
CA SER A 243 5.35 -12.90 -13.74
C SER A 243 4.04 -12.08 -13.73
N SER A 244 3.67 -11.48 -12.61
CA SER A 244 2.71 -10.37 -12.63
C SER A 244 3.22 -9.28 -13.55
N ASP A 245 2.32 -8.53 -14.21
CA ASP A 245 2.77 -7.56 -15.21
C ASP A 245 1.79 -6.41 -15.40
N PHE A 246 2.31 -5.28 -15.87
CA PHE A 246 1.52 -4.10 -16.21
C PHE A 246 0.64 -3.63 -15.05
N ASN A 247 1.25 -3.38 -13.89
CA ASN A 247 0.53 -2.92 -12.71
C ASN A 247 0.85 -1.45 -12.42
N THR A 248 -0.10 -0.75 -11.83
CA THR A 248 0.10 0.61 -11.31
C THR A 248 -0.36 0.69 -9.87
N VAL A 249 0.48 1.29 -9.04
CA VAL A 249 0.20 1.67 -7.65
C VAL A 249 0.30 3.17 -7.55
N SER A 250 -0.81 3.85 -7.28
CA SER A 250 -0.86 5.31 -7.29
C SER A 250 -1.61 5.86 -6.09
N TRP A 251 -1.17 7.02 -5.62
CA TRP A 251 -1.80 7.75 -4.52
C TRP A 251 -2.03 6.89 -3.27
N CYS A 252 -1.17 5.90 -3.02
CA CYS A 252 -1.24 5.04 -1.85
C CYS A 252 -0.32 5.52 -0.74
N THR A 253 -0.69 5.22 0.52
CA THR A 253 0.17 5.43 1.67
C THR A 253 0.65 4.10 2.24
N PHE A 254 1.91 4.07 2.67
CA PHE A 254 2.53 2.91 3.30
C PHE A 254 3.13 3.33 4.64
N SER A 255 2.80 2.58 5.69
CA SER A 255 3.29 2.87 7.04
C SER A 255 3.38 1.61 7.89
N TYR A 256 4.14 1.72 8.98
CA TYR A 256 4.20 0.76 10.06
C TYR A 256 4.14 1.51 11.38
N THR A 257 3.27 1.04 12.26
CA THR A 257 3.13 1.59 13.62
C THR A 257 4.07 0.91 14.59
N ASP A 258 4.03 1.29 15.86
CA ASP A 258 4.78 0.64 16.94
C ASP A 258 4.37 -0.84 17.14
N ARG A 259 3.27 -1.28 16.55
CA ARG A 259 2.85 -2.69 16.51
C ARG A 259 3.85 -3.53 15.74
N SER A 260 4.37 -3.01 14.65
CA SER A 260 5.37 -3.68 13.81
C SER A 260 6.73 -3.74 14.51
N TYR A 261 7.37 -4.92 14.47
CA TYR A 261 8.48 -5.21 15.35
C TYR A 261 9.79 -5.53 14.63
N MET A 262 9.80 -6.28 13.52
CA MET A 262 11.03 -6.76 12.90
C MET A 262 11.13 -6.55 11.40
N HIS A 263 10.12 -6.82 10.63
CA HIS A 263 10.18 -7.01 9.19
C HIS A 263 9.42 -5.92 8.42
N GLN A 264 9.70 -4.64 8.69
CA GLN A 264 9.00 -3.51 8.07
C GLN A 264 9.45 -3.30 6.61
N ASN A 265 9.24 -4.31 5.78
CA ASN A 265 9.53 -4.33 4.35
C ASN A 265 8.28 -3.97 3.56
N THR A 266 8.35 -2.95 2.68
CA THR A 266 7.13 -2.35 2.15
C THR A 266 6.65 -3.00 0.85
N ASN A 267 7.50 -3.01 -0.20
CA ASN A 267 7.10 -3.45 -1.53
C ASN A 267 8.21 -4.29 -2.19
N LEU A 268 7.92 -5.54 -2.50
CA LEU A 268 8.84 -6.42 -3.22
C LEU A 268 8.35 -6.67 -4.63
N ILE A 269 9.22 -6.43 -5.61
CA ILE A 269 8.98 -6.75 -7.02
C ILE A 269 9.94 -7.89 -7.42
N GLY A 270 9.37 -9.08 -7.55
CA GLY A 270 10.13 -10.31 -7.80
C GLY A 270 10.61 -11.00 -6.53
N SER A 271 10.07 -12.20 -6.27
CA SER A 271 10.33 -12.99 -5.04
C SER A 271 11.71 -13.62 -5.01
N SER A 272 12.34 -13.84 -6.17
CA SER A 272 13.67 -14.45 -6.26
C SER A 272 14.50 -13.87 -7.40
N ASP A 273 15.81 -14.14 -7.35
CA ASP A 273 16.73 -13.77 -8.42
C ASP A 273 16.51 -14.56 -9.73
N SER A 274 15.68 -15.60 -9.69
CA SER A 274 15.30 -16.44 -10.83
C SER A 274 13.94 -16.07 -11.45
N GLU A 275 13.34 -14.95 -11.04
CA GLU A 275 12.13 -14.43 -11.71
C GLU A 275 12.38 -14.23 -13.20
N ALA A 276 11.37 -14.53 -14.01
CA ALA A 276 11.45 -14.37 -15.45
C ALA A 276 11.61 -12.90 -15.86
N THR A 277 12.56 -12.62 -16.72
CA THR A 277 12.77 -11.28 -17.27
C THR A 277 11.65 -10.88 -18.23
N GLY A 278 11.41 -9.57 -18.39
CA GLY A 278 10.37 -9.04 -19.29
C GLY A 278 9.00 -8.85 -18.64
N TYR A 279 8.79 -9.37 -17.44
CA TYR A 279 7.60 -9.18 -16.63
C TYR A 279 7.84 -8.19 -15.49
N LEU A 280 6.86 -8.04 -14.62
CA LEU A 280 6.88 -7.21 -13.40
C LEU A 280 7.01 -5.70 -13.70
N ASN A 281 6.55 -5.27 -14.88
CA ASN A 281 6.55 -3.86 -15.25
C ASN A 281 5.51 -3.12 -14.40
N THR A 282 5.97 -2.14 -13.61
CA THR A 282 5.15 -1.51 -12.57
C THR A 282 5.40 -0.01 -12.49
N THR A 283 4.33 0.76 -12.37
CA THR A 283 4.37 2.18 -12.04
C THR A 283 4.05 2.40 -10.57
N PHE A 284 4.89 3.15 -9.87
CA PHE A 284 4.60 3.73 -8.56
C PHE A 284 4.55 5.24 -8.71
N ALA A 285 3.37 5.84 -8.51
CA ALA A 285 3.20 7.28 -8.72
C ALA A 285 2.41 7.95 -7.60
N PHE A 286 2.90 9.10 -7.14
CA PHE A 286 2.26 9.89 -6.09
C PHE A 286 2.00 9.13 -4.79
N ASN A 287 2.80 8.10 -4.49
CA ASN A 287 2.70 7.35 -3.25
C ASN A 287 3.48 8.01 -2.12
N TRP A 288 3.09 7.70 -0.90
CA TRP A 288 3.74 8.16 0.32
C TRP A 288 4.28 7.00 1.15
N TRP A 289 5.60 6.92 1.28
CA TRP A 289 6.23 6.05 2.28
C TRP A 289 6.53 6.85 3.53
N GLY A 290 5.75 6.57 4.57
CA GLY A 290 5.74 7.31 5.83
C GLY A 290 6.44 6.58 6.99
N THR A 291 5.91 6.81 8.19
CA THR A 291 6.45 6.31 9.44
C THR A 291 6.65 4.79 9.43
N GLY A 292 7.75 4.33 10.00
CA GLY A 292 8.06 2.92 10.20
C GLY A 292 8.50 2.14 8.96
N CYS A 293 8.40 2.68 7.75
CA CYS A 293 8.94 2.02 6.56
C CYS A 293 10.47 1.95 6.65
N LEU A 294 11.02 0.72 6.65
CA LEU A 294 12.47 0.53 6.78
C LEU A 294 13.16 0.28 5.45
N GLN A 295 12.57 -0.53 4.57
CA GLN A 295 13.18 -0.86 3.28
C GLN A 295 12.16 -1.34 2.24
N ARG A 296 12.64 -1.58 1.01
CA ARG A 296 11.85 -2.04 -0.14
C ARG A 296 10.75 -1.03 -0.53
N MET A 297 11.14 0.15 -1.01
CA MET A 297 10.21 1.22 -1.42
C MET A 297 10.37 1.65 -2.90
N PRO A 298 10.28 0.74 -3.88
CA PRO A 298 10.30 -0.70 -3.82
C PRO A 298 11.73 -1.30 -3.89
N MET A 299 11.87 -2.58 -3.58
CA MET A 299 12.99 -3.41 -4.01
C MET A 299 12.56 -4.23 -5.22
N ALA A 300 13.24 -4.10 -6.36
CA ALA A 300 12.91 -4.88 -7.54
C ALA A 300 14.11 -5.69 -8.04
N ARG A 301 13.87 -6.98 -8.38
CA ARG A 301 14.86 -7.89 -8.96
C ARG A 301 14.79 -7.97 -10.48
N VAL A 302 13.63 -7.79 -11.02
CA VAL A 302 13.35 -7.72 -12.47
C VAL A 302 12.24 -6.71 -12.72
N GLY A 303 11.96 -6.43 -13.98
CA GLY A 303 10.89 -5.54 -14.40
C GLY A 303 11.37 -4.11 -14.66
N LYS A 304 10.54 -3.37 -15.36
CA LYS A 304 10.72 -1.95 -15.62
C LYS A 304 9.86 -1.19 -14.62
N ILE A 305 10.51 -0.43 -13.74
CA ILE A 305 9.87 0.25 -12.62
C ILE A 305 9.91 1.76 -12.88
N HIS A 306 8.74 2.39 -12.93
CA HIS A 306 8.63 3.82 -13.02
C HIS A 306 8.28 4.42 -11.64
N MET A 307 9.17 5.23 -11.10
CA MET A 307 9.01 5.95 -9.84
C MET A 307 8.73 7.41 -10.14
N LEU A 308 7.46 7.82 -10.09
CA LEU A 308 6.99 9.14 -10.52
C LEU A 308 6.38 9.94 -9.35
N ASN A 309 6.93 11.09 -9.04
CA ASN A 309 6.37 12.05 -8.08
C ASN A 309 5.98 11.45 -6.71
N ASN A 310 6.74 10.48 -6.23
CA ASN A 310 6.49 9.88 -4.91
C ASN A 310 7.12 10.71 -3.79
N TYR A 311 6.55 10.59 -2.59
CA TYR A 311 7.00 11.25 -1.39
C TYR A 311 7.51 10.27 -0.35
N PHE A 312 8.73 10.51 0.14
CA PHE A 312 9.39 9.69 1.15
C PHE A 312 9.66 10.54 2.40
N SER A 313 9.02 10.20 3.52
CA SER A 313 9.24 10.84 4.83
C SER A 313 9.72 9.87 5.91
N CYS A 314 10.09 8.65 5.52
CA CYS A 314 10.53 7.56 6.39
C CYS A 314 11.97 7.77 6.88
N THR A 315 12.16 8.54 7.94
CA THR A 315 13.48 8.90 8.48
C THR A 315 14.27 7.72 9.04
N THR A 316 13.59 6.63 9.39
CA THR A 316 14.19 5.38 9.88
C THR A 316 14.62 4.42 8.76
N ALA A 317 14.36 4.78 7.50
CA ALA A 317 14.66 3.91 6.38
C ALA A 317 16.13 3.48 6.31
N SER A 318 16.35 2.19 6.17
CA SER A 318 17.65 1.61 5.89
C SER A 318 17.96 1.55 4.40
N ASN A 319 16.92 1.51 3.54
CA ASN A 319 17.03 1.58 2.08
C ASN A 319 15.66 1.83 1.44
N CYS A 320 15.45 2.98 0.81
CA CYS A 320 14.21 3.27 0.09
C CYS A 320 14.16 2.55 -1.26
N ILE A 321 14.55 3.23 -2.35
CA ILE A 321 14.57 2.65 -3.71
C ILE A 321 15.76 1.71 -3.84
N ASN A 322 15.50 0.44 -4.17
CA ASN A 322 16.52 -0.59 -4.23
C ASN A 322 16.45 -1.40 -5.54
N PRO A 323 17.04 -0.88 -6.62
CA PRO A 323 17.19 -1.61 -7.88
C PRO A 323 18.18 -2.77 -7.74
N ARG A 324 17.78 -3.96 -8.18
CA ARG A 324 18.58 -5.18 -8.10
C ARG A 324 18.52 -6.00 -9.39
N LYS A 325 19.53 -6.84 -9.59
CA LYS A 325 19.57 -7.86 -10.66
C LYS A 325 19.25 -7.29 -12.05
N ASN A 326 18.17 -7.75 -12.66
CA ASN A 326 17.76 -7.41 -14.02
C ASN A 326 16.64 -6.34 -14.06
N SER A 327 16.49 -5.56 -13.00
CA SER A 327 15.51 -4.48 -12.98
C SER A 327 15.98 -3.24 -13.74
N GLU A 328 15.05 -2.51 -14.28
CA GLU A 328 15.24 -1.25 -14.97
C GLU A 328 14.40 -0.18 -14.27
N PHE A 329 15.01 0.92 -13.86
CA PHE A 329 14.31 1.98 -13.12
C PHE A 329 14.34 3.31 -13.88
N LEU A 330 13.16 3.94 -14.01
CA LEU A 330 13.03 5.37 -14.31
C LEU A 330 12.59 6.07 -13.03
N VAL A 331 13.38 7.02 -12.55
CA VAL A 331 13.16 7.71 -11.27
C VAL A 331 13.14 9.21 -11.52
N GLU A 332 11.96 9.84 -11.35
CA GLU A 332 11.78 11.25 -11.66
C GLU A 332 10.72 11.94 -10.79
N GLY A 333 10.95 13.20 -10.47
CA GLY A 333 10.05 14.03 -9.68
C GLY A 333 9.79 13.57 -8.25
N ASN A 334 10.58 12.64 -7.70
CA ASN A 334 10.37 12.14 -6.33
C ASN A 334 10.97 13.08 -5.28
N TYR A 335 10.31 13.18 -4.14
CA TYR A 335 10.73 14.03 -3.04
C TYR A 335 11.13 13.18 -1.81
N PHE A 336 12.40 13.29 -1.39
CA PHE A 336 12.93 12.68 -0.19
C PHE A 336 13.11 13.75 0.89
N GLU A 337 12.31 13.66 1.96
CA GLU A 337 12.26 14.63 3.04
C GLU A 337 13.55 14.62 3.87
N LYS A 338 13.76 15.72 4.61
CA LYS A 338 14.87 15.83 5.55
C LYS A 338 14.80 14.70 6.59
N GLY A 339 15.94 14.04 6.80
CA GLY A 339 16.02 12.86 7.67
C GLY A 339 16.02 11.52 6.92
N VAL A 340 15.57 11.47 5.66
CA VAL A 340 15.64 10.27 4.82
C VAL A 340 17.04 10.14 4.24
N LYS A 341 17.93 9.46 4.97
CA LYS A 341 19.37 9.35 4.64
C LYS A 341 19.69 8.23 3.65
N LYS A 342 18.87 7.19 3.61
CA LYS A 342 19.09 5.99 2.79
C LYS A 342 18.06 5.91 1.65
N TYR A 343 17.99 6.95 0.84
CA TYR A 343 17.01 7.11 -0.23
C TYR A 343 17.21 6.17 -1.42
N TYR A 344 18.42 5.63 -1.61
CA TYR A 344 18.76 4.82 -2.78
C TYR A 344 19.87 3.80 -2.46
N GLY A 345 19.74 2.59 -3.02
CA GLY A 345 20.78 1.55 -2.93
C GLY A 345 20.82 0.70 -4.20
N LEU A 346 21.84 0.91 -5.06
CA LEU A 346 22.04 0.12 -6.26
C LEU A 346 22.70 -1.22 -5.92
N ASN A 347 22.03 -2.33 -6.28
CA ASN A 347 22.47 -3.69 -6.04
C ASN A 347 22.42 -4.57 -7.29
N GLY A 348 23.05 -4.12 -8.39
CA GLY A 348 23.23 -4.89 -9.59
C GLY A 348 22.05 -4.83 -10.58
N ALA A 349 21.29 -3.75 -10.63
CA ALA A 349 20.26 -3.51 -11.64
C ALA A 349 20.85 -3.51 -13.06
N SER A 350 20.01 -3.77 -14.09
CA SER A 350 20.42 -3.64 -15.49
C SER A 350 20.57 -2.18 -15.90
N ALA A 351 19.63 -1.33 -15.51
CA ALA A 351 19.68 0.09 -15.82
C ALA A 351 18.92 0.93 -14.79
N VAL A 352 19.37 2.15 -14.57
CA VAL A 352 18.68 3.17 -13.77
C VAL A 352 18.82 4.52 -14.45
N THR A 353 17.71 5.09 -14.88
CA THR A 353 17.65 6.49 -15.31
C THR A 353 17.16 7.33 -14.14
N TRP A 354 18.08 8.01 -13.48
CA TRP A 354 17.79 8.94 -12.41
C TRP A 354 17.76 10.36 -12.97
N LYS A 355 16.58 10.99 -12.96
CA LYS A 355 16.39 12.35 -13.47
C LYS A 355 16.81 13.39 -12.43
N SER A 356 17.28 14.53 -12.91
CA SER A 356 17.76 15.64 -12.06
C SER A 356 16.66 16.39 -11.31
N ASP A 357 15.39 16.17 -11.66
CA ASP A 357 14.21 16.76 -11.04
C ASP A 357 13.78 16.06 -9.72
N ASN A 358 14.44 14.97 -9.32
CA ASN A 358 14.25 14.42 -7.97
C ASN A 358 14.84 15.37 -6.92
N TYR A 359 14.18 15.52 -5.77
CA TYR A 359 14.66 16.34 -4.66
C TYR A 359 15.08 15.46 -3.48
N ILE A 360 16.32 15.66 -3.00
CA ILE A 360 16.88 14.95 -1.85
C ILE A 360 17.32 15.98 -0.82
N ALA A 361 16.55 16.13 0.27
CA ALA A 361 16.84 17.16 1.28
C ALA A 361 18.18 16.95 2.02
N GLU A 362 18.61 15.70 2.20
CA GLU A 362 19.86 15.35 2.90
C GLU A 362 21.11 15.41 2.02
N SER A 363 20.97 15.50 0.70
CA SER A 363 22.11 15.46 -0.22
C SER A 363 21.90 16.38 -1.41
N LYS A 364 22.95 17.12 -1.76
CA LYS A 364 23.01 17.87 -3.02
C LYS A 364 23.46 17.02 -4.21
N VAL A 365 23.95 15.80 -3.93
CA VAL A 365 24.46 14.89 -4.94
C VAL A 365 23.34 13.89 -5.29
N GLN A 366 22.93 13.89 -6.54
CA GLN A 366 21.97 12.92 -7.07
C GLN A 366 22.68 11.60 -7.36
N PRO A 367 21.98 10.44 -7.23
CA PRO A 367 22.48 9.17 -7.75
C PRO A 367 22.81 9.27 -9.25
N SER A 368 23.80 8.52 -9.67
CA SER A 368 24.17 8.48 -11.09
C SER A 368 23.20 7.60 -11.88
N THR A 369 22.87 8.05 -13.10
CA THR A 369 22.26 7.17 -14.10
C THR A 369 23.25 6.03 -14.44
N PHE A 370 22.73 4.83 -14.63
CA PHE A 370 23.49 3.62 -14.88
C PHE A 370 22.82 2.77 -15.98
N GLY A 371 23.61 2.18 -16.87
CA GLY A 371 23.12 1.36 -17.97
C GLY A 371 22.42 2.17 -19.06
N ASP A 372 21.57 1.52 -19.85
CA ASP A 372 20.80 2.16 -20.91
C ASP A 372 19.72 3.09 -20.38
N THR A 373 19.31 4.07 -21.19
CA THR A 373 18.22 4.97 -20.83
C THR A 373 16.90 4.21 -20.72
N VAL A 374 16.31 4.25 -19.53
CA VAL A 374 15.01 3.62 -19.27
C VAL A 374 13.89 4.59 -19.66
N THR A 375 12.97 4.11 -20.50
CA THR A 375 11.75 4.83 -20.92
C THR A 375 10.52 3.96 -20.69
N VAL A 376 9.35 4.58 -20.60
CA VAL A 376 8.07 3.90 -20.43
C VAL A 376 7.17 4.11 -21.65
N PRO A 377 6.26 3.16 -21.97
CA PRO A 377 5.47 3.19 -23.20
C PRO A 377 4.09 3.84 -23.03
N TYR A 378 3.97 4.86 -22.22
CA TYR A 378 2.73 5.61 -22.00
C TYR A 378 3.02 7.08 -21.75
N ASP A 379 2.02 7.92 -22.01
CA ASP A 379 2.10 9.36 -21.72
C ASP A 379 1.87 9.62 -20.23
N TYR A 380 2.58 10.60 -19.70
CA TYR A 380 2.44 11.06 -18.31
C TYR A 380 2.95 12.49 -18.17
N THR A 381 2.61 13.09 -17.06
CA THR A 381 3.11 14.44 -16.69
C THR A 381 3.86 14.35 -15.37
N VAL A 382 5.04 14.96 -15.32
CA VAL A 382 5.82 15.10 -14.09
C VAL A 382 5.37 16.39 -13.39
N ALA A 383 4.79 16.28 -12.21
CA ALA A 383 4.46 17.44 -11.39
C ALA A 383 5.74 18.09 -10.84
N PRO A 384 5.75 19.41 -10.63
CA PRO A 384 6.89 20.09 -10.00
C PRO A 384 7.21 19.44 -8.65
N VAL A 385 8.45 19.01 -8.45
CA VAL A 385 8.85 18.27 -7.26
C VAL A 385 8.61 19.03 -5.95
N ALA A 386 8.64 20.35 -5.99
CA ALA A 386 8.34 21.20 -4.83
C ALA A 386 6.88 21.05 -4.34
N ASP A 387 5.96 20.69 -5.23
CA ASP A 387 4.54 20.53 -4.91
C ASP A 387 4.21 19.12 -4.40
N VAL A 388 5.07 18.14 -4.68
CA VAL A 388 4.85 16.73 -4.36
C VAL A 388 4.49 16.49 -2.89
N PRO A 389 5.20 17.05 -1.88
CA PRO A 389 4.83 16.83 -0.49
C PRO A 389 3.41 17.32 -0.15
N THR A 390 2.99 18.42 -0.74
CA THR A 390 1.64 18.98 -0.51
C THR A 390 0.59 18.14 -1.21
N LEU A 391 0.78 17.86 -2.50
CA LEU A 391 -0.13 17.04 -3.30
C LEU A 391 -0.33 15.65 -2.68
N VAL A 392 0.77 14.98 -2.37
CA VAL A 392 0.72 13.60 -1.86
C VAL A 392 0.11 13.55 -0.45
N ARG A 393 0.45 14.48 0.43
CA ARG A 393 -0.18 14.55 1.77
C ARG A 393 -1.67 14.85 1.71
N GLN A 394 -2.10 15.58 0.69
CA GLN A 394 -3.50 15.97 0.53
C GLN A 394 -4.35 14.86 -0.07
N HIS A 395 -3.80 14.07 -0.99
CA HIS A 395 -4.58 13.18 -1.83
C HIS A 395 -4.24 11.70 -1.68
N ALA A 396 -3.05 11.31 -1.21
CA ALA A 396 -2.71 9.91 -1.06
C ALA A 396 -3.42 9.25 0.14
N GLY A 397 -3.66 7.95 0.01
CA GLY A 397 -4.43 7.17 0.96
C GLY A 397 -5.92 7.10 0.60
N ALA A 398 -6.72 6.51 1.47
CA ALA A 398 -8.17 6.35 1.28
C ALA A 398 -8.91 7.69 1.53
N THR A 399 -8.69 8.65 0.64
CA THR A 399 -9.19 10.04 0.74
C THR A 399 -10.34 10.36 -0.20
N LEU A 400 -10.69 9.41 -1.09
CA LEU A 400 -11.79 9.56 -2.03
C LEU A 400 -13.13 9.21 -1.36
N PHE A 401 -14.21 9.79 -1.85
CA PHE A 401 -15.60 9.42 -1.51
C PHE A 401 -15.97 9.49 -0.01
N ASP A 402 -15.22 10.22 0.80
CA ASP A 402 -15.62 10.54 2.16
C ASP A 402 -16.68 11.64 2.13
N ASN A 403 -17.84 11.36 2.72
CA ASN A 403 -18.93 12.32 2.88
C ASN A 403 -18.63 13.32 4.02
N ASP A 404 -17.41 13.81 4.15
CA ASP A 404 -17.15 14.94 5.06
C ASP A 404 -17.41 16.26 4.31
N PRO A 405 -18.56 16.93 4.56
CA PRO A 405 -18.90 18.18 3.88
C PRO A 405 -17.99 19.35 4.26
N THR A 406 -17.03 19.14 5.18
CA THR A 406 -16.17 20.22 5.66
C THR A 406 -14.88 20.37 4.86
N GLY A 407 -14.49 19.37 4.04
CA GLY A 407 -13.25 19.42 3.24
C GLY A 407 -11.99 19.68 4.06
N MET A 408 -12.09 19.61 5.41
CA MET A 408 -10.95 19.77 6.27
C MET A 408 -10.17 18.47 6.34
N MET A 409 -8.96 18.48 5.80
CA MET A 409 -7.96 17.45 6.02
C MET A 409 -7.89 17.12 7.50
N LYS A 410 -8.25 15.88 7.86
CA LYS A 410 -7.83 15.36 9.15
C LYS A 410 -6.31 15.19 9.06
N PRO A 411 -5.53 15.87 9.90
CA PRO A 411 -4.10 15.57 9.95
C PRO A 411 -3.95 14.08 10.21
N PHE A 412 -3.02 13.41 9.50
CA PHE A 412 -2.61 12.05 9.78
C PHE A 412 -2.19 12.00 11.25
N SER A 413 -3.12 11.62 12.10
CA SER A 413 -2.88 11.46 13.52
C SER A 413 -2.46 10.01 13.72
N ILE A 414 -1.19 9.82 14.07
CA ILE A 414 -0.66 8.56 14.59
C ILE A 414 -1.47 8.07 15.82
N ALA A 415 -2.37 8.90 16.33
CA ALA A 415 -3.18 8.67 17.52
C ALA A 415 -4.58 8.08 17.22
N ASP A 416 -4.99 7.90 16.00
CA ASP A 416 -6.16 7.09 15.71
C ASP A 416 -5.77 5.64 15.99
N ASP A 417 -6.18 5.18 17.16
CA ASP A 417 -5.96 3.82 17.67
C ASP A 417 -6.58 2.82 16.68
N TYR A 418 -5.74 2.31 15.75
CA TYR A 418 -6.09 1.34 14.72
C TYR A 418 -6.36 -0.04 15.33
N SER A 419 -7.09 -0.09 16.43
CA SER A 419 -7.48 -1.33 17.06
C SER A 419 -8.79 -1.85 16.45
N CYS A 420 -8.72 -2.89 15.62
CA CYS A 420 -9.85 -3.76 15.34
C CYS A 420 -10.27 -4.54 16.61
N HIS A 421 -10.28 -3.88 17.74
CA HIS A 421 -10.55 -4.54 19.01
C HIS A 421 -12.03 -4.56 19.32
N SER A 422 -12.49 -5.71 19.76
CA SER A 422 -13.80 -5.82 20.37
C SER A 422 -13.86 -4.91 21.59
N ALA A 423 -14.77 -3.94 21.55
CA ALA A 423 -15.07 -3.12 22.71
C ALA A 423 -16.07 -3.84 23.61
N TYR A 424 -15.84 -3.81 24.92
CA TYR A 424 -16.74 -4.40 25.91
C TYR A 424 -17.23 -3.30 26.84
N ASN A 425 -18.51 -3.34 27.27
CA ASN A 425 -18.98 -2.48 28.34
C ASN A 425 -18.40 -2.94 29.69
N LEU A 426 -18.65 -2.19 30.76
CA LEU A 426 -18.16 -2.54 32.09
C LEU A 426 -18.72 -3.86 32.63
N GLY A 427 -19.78 -4.38 32.06
CA GLY A 427 -20.36 -5.70 32.36
C GLY A 427 -19.76 -6.85 31.55
N GLY A 428 -18.70 -6.60 30.73
CA GLY A 428 -18.04 -7.61 29.92
C GLY A 428 -18.78 -8.02 28.65
N GLN A 429 -19.85 -7.32 28.28
CA GLN A 429 -20.59 -7.57 27.04
C GLN A 429 -19.92 -6.85 25.87
N LYS A 430 -19.73 -7.54 24.74
CA LYS A 430 -19.23 -6.93 23.50
C LYS A 430 -20.21 -5.86 23.02
N VAL A 431 -19.71 -4.69 22.67
CA VAL A 431 -20.52 -3.55 22.24
C VAL A 431 -20.09 -3.05 20.85
N GLY A 432 -21.07 -2.68 20.04
CA GLY A 432 -20.86 -2.20 18.69
C GLY A 432 -20.38 -0.75 18.61
N SER A 433 -20.16 -0.28 17.40
CA SER A 433 -19.64 1.06 17.08
C SER A 433 -20.53 2.19 17.60
N HIS A 434 -21.83 1.98 17.72
CA HIS A 434 -22.80 2.99 18.18
C HIS A 434 -22.98 3.04 19.71
N TYR A 435 -22.30 2.19 20.48
CA TYR A 435 -22.39 2.23 21.93
C TYR A 435 -21.75 3.50 22.47
N LYS A 436 -22.50 4.23 23.31
CA LYS A 436 -22.02 5.43 24.02
C LYS A 436 -21.85 5.11 25.50
N GLY A 437 -20.72 5.47 26.06
CA GLY A 437 -20.42 5.20 27.45
C GLY A 437 -19.00 4.67 27.68
N LEU A 438 -18.73 4.21 28.88
CA LEU A 438 -17.43 3.60 29.23
C LEU A 438 -17.31 2.21 28.61
N VAL A 439 -16.25 2.03 27.83
CA VAL A 439 -15.90 0.76 27.19
C VAL A 439 -14.50 0.30 27.62
N ILE A 440 -14.28 -0.99 27.59
CA ILE A 440 -12.97 -1.62 27.77
C ILE A 440 -12.50 -2.07 26.39
N ILE A 441 -11.37 -1.52 25.95
CA ILE A 441 -10.68 -1.91 24.72
C ILE A 441 -9.24 -2.20 25.12
N ASN A 442 -8.73 -3.39 24.85
CA ASN A 442 -7.36 -3.82 25.22
C ASN A 442 -7.05 -3.60 26.72
N GLY A 443 -7.99 -3.91 27.59
CA GLY A 443 -7.79 -3.72 29.02
C GLY A 443 -7.83 -2.25 29.49
N ARG A 444 -7.98 -1.28 28.60
CA ARG A 444 -8.08 0.15 28.93
C ARG A 444 -9.52 0.62 28.94
N LYS A 445 -9.87 1.46 29.91
CA LYS A 445 -11.18 2.10 30.00
C LYS A 445 -11.17 3.37 29.16
N LEU A 446 -12.07 3.46 28.20
CA LEU A 446 -12.25 4.61 27.31
C LEU A 446 -13.70 5.08 27.35
N LEU A 447 -13.90 6.39 27.25
CA LEU A 447 -15.25 6.97 27.12
C LEU A 447 -15.57 7.13 25.63
N LYS A 448 -16.49 6.31 25.13
CA LYS A 448 -17.02 6.42 23.78
C LYS A 448 -18.18 7.41 23.78
N ARG A 449 -18.02 8.52 23.08
CA ARG A 449 -18.99 9.65 23.02
C ARG A 449 -19.94 9.53 21.83
#